data_c7f6580c6110ddc15bfb64ef45d50497
#
_entry.id   c7f6580c6110ddc15bfb64ef45d50497
#
_cell.length_a   1.000
_cell.length_b   1.000
_cell.length_c   1.000
_cell.angle_alpha   90.00
_cell.angle_beta   90.00
_cell.angle_gamma   90.00
#
_symmetry.space_group_name_H-M   'P 1'
#
loop_
_entity.id
_entity.type
_entity.pdbx_description
1 polymer ?
#
loop_
_entity_poly.entity_id
_entity_poly.type
_entity_poly.pdbx_seq_one_letter_code
_entity_poly.pdbx_strand_id
1 'polypeptide(L)'
;MSTLKADIIEASTTNGNTTLRGNGSGTVAISDNTAITGTVSATGGWSGTFTASGVQTLAAGIAGADNEISRVNLKDYGEVTSALGSAGGARTIDLENGNNFTATVSASTVTWTFSNPTASDELCGFTLFLTNGGSQTVNWPASVDWAGGTAPTLTTSGLDILVFITTHGGTIWHGMVASADSKTPS
;
A
#
# COMPACT_ATOMS: atom_id res chain seq x y z
N MET A 1 13.07 41.53 29.16
CA MET A 1 12.78 40.81 27.91
C MET A 1 13.76 41.29 26.87
N SER A 2 14.55 40.40 26.26
CA SER A 2 15.53 40.77 25.24
C SER A 2 14.89 40.52 23.85
N THR A 3 14.96 41.50 22.99
CA THR A 3 14.46 41.42 21.62
C THR A 3 15.63 41.67 20.65
N LEU A 4 15.86 40.74 19.75
CA LEU A 4 16.71 40.94 18.59
C LEU A 4 15.81 41.32 17.40
N LYS A 5 16.09 42.47 16.80
CA LYS A 5 15.48 42.87 15.52
C LYS A 5 16.56 42.80 14.46
N ALA A 6 16.36 42.00 13.45
CA ALA A 6 17.26 41.85 12.31
C ALA A 6 16.48 41.57 11.05
N ASP A 7 16.88 42.16 9.94
CA ASP A 7 16.30 41.89 8.65
C ASP A 7 16.78 40.56 8.10
N ILE A 8 18.00 40.17 8.42
CA ILE A 8 18.60 38.89 8.01
C ILE A 8 19.36 38.29 9.20
N ILE A 9 19.20 36.99 9.40
CA ILE A 9 20.02 36.18 10.33
C ILE A 9 20.66 35.09 9.47
N GLU A 10 21.95 35.19 9.24
CA GLU A 10 22.75 34.26 8.45
C GLU A 10 23.80 33.53 9.27
N ALA A 11 24.22 32.35 8.82
CA ALA A 11 25.42 31.72 9.35
C ALA A 11 26.65 32.52 8.89
N SER A 12 27.61 32.72 9.75
CA SER A 12 28.83 33.52 9.47
C SER A 12 29.81 32.84 8.49
N THR A 13 29.56 31.59 8.13
CA THR A 13 30.40 30.80 7.23
C THR A 13 29.55 30.10 6.18
N THR A 14 30.12 29.92 5.00
CA THR A 14 29.47 29.06 3.95
C THR A 14 29.24 27.67 4.50
N ASN A 15 28.00 27.14 4.35
CA ASN A 15 27.53 25.86 4.92
C ASN A 15 27.51 25.84 6.48
N GLY A 16 27.59 26.98 7.13
CA GLY A 16 27.40 27.08 8.57
C GLY A 16 25.94 26.93 8.99
N ASN A 17 25.72 26.49 10.23
CA ASN A 17 24.38 26.35 10.80
C ASN A 17 24.03 27.57 11.67
N THR A 18 22.82 28.09 11.49
CA THR A 18 22.21 29.01 12.46
C THR A 18 21.33 28.20 13.41
N THR A 19 21.61 28.23 14.69
CA THR A 19 20.87 27.49 15.71
C THR A 19 19.95 28.42 16.48
N LEU A 20 18.65 28.17 16.46
CA LEU A 20 17.64 28.79 17.29
C LEU A 20 17.17 27.77 18.33
N ARG A 21 17.21 28.12 19.60
CA ARG A 21 16.80 27.24 20.70
C ARG A 21 15.86 27.96 21.66
N GLY A 22 14.79 27.26 22.08
CA GLY A 22 14.07 27.63 23.29
C GLY A 22 14.91 27.30 24.53
N ASN A 23 14.77 28.07 25.59
CA ASN A 23 15.41 27.79 26.86
C ASN A 23 14.48 27.03 27.79
N GLY A 24 14.91 25.88 28.29
CA GLY A 24 14.07 24.99 29.11
C GLY A 24 12.82 24.49 28.37
N SER A 25 11.66 24.81 28.89
CA SER A 25 10.37 24.50 28.26
C SER A 25 9.91 25.52 27.19
N GLY A 26 10.80 26.51 26.87
CA GLY A 26 10.47 27.52 25.86
C GLY A 26 10.39 26.97 24.47
N THR A 27 9.57 27.59 23.63
CA THR A 27 9.37 27.24 22.22
C THR A 27 10.07 28.24 21.31
N VAL A 28 10.50 27.76 20.15
CA VAL A 28 10.81 28.64 19.02
C VAL A 28 9.52 28.78 18.22
N ALA A 29 8.90 29.95 18.29
CA ALA A 29 7.73 30.27 17.51
C ALA A 29 8.12 30.98 16.22
N ILE A 30 7.69 30.46 15.09
CA ILE A 30 7.82 31.11 13.79
C ILE A 30 6.39 31.51 13.40
N SER A 31 6.11 32.83 13.43
CA SER A 31 4.81 33.39 13.10
C SER A 31 4.88 34.07 11.71
N ASP A 32 3.72 34.29 11.15
CA ASP A 32 3.53 34.87 9.81
C ASP A 32 3.92 33.93 8.64
N ASN A 33 3.99 34.49 7.44
CA ASN A 33 4.31 33.73 6.23
C ASN A 33 5.79 33.32 6.20
N THR A 34 6.05 32.06 6.52
CA THR A 34 7.40 31.51 6.48
C THR A 34 7.54 30.57 5.28
N ALA A 35 8.47 30.89 4.38
CA ALA A 35 8.88 29.98 3.32
C ALA A 35 10.12 29.21 3.77
N ILE A 36 10.03 27.89 3.84
CA ILE A 36 11.18 27.03 4.07
C ILE A 36 11.52 26.37 2.74
N THR A 37 12.59 26.84 2.09
CA THR A 37 13.14 26.22 0.89
C THR A 37 14.18 25.21 1.31
N GLY A 38 13.86 23.93 1.24
CA GLY A 38 14.74 22.85 1.69
C GLY A 38 13.98 21.80 2.48
N THR A 39 14.73 20.92 3.14
CA THR A 39 14.17 19.84 3.94
C THR A 39 13.94 20.28 5.38
N VAL A 40 12.71 20.09 5.88
CA VAL A 40 12.44 20.15 7.32
C VAL A 40 12.63 18.74 7.87
N SER A 41 13.66 18.56 8.70
CA SER A 41 13.98 17.29 9.34
C SER A 41 13.76 17.38 10.84
N ALA A 42 12.98 16.46 11.39
CA ALA A 42 12.80 16.30 12.83
C ALA A 42 13.44 14.98 13.29
N THR A 43 14.63 15.04 13.85
CA THR A 43 15.42 13.87 14.30
C THR A 43 14.83 13.17 15.53
N GLY A 44 13.76 13.58 16.07
CA GLY A 44 13.03 12.90 17.17
C GLY A 44 11.59 12.63 16.83
N GLY A 45 11.25 12.75 15.55
CA GLY A 45 9.86 12.71 15.10
C GLY A 45 9.10 13.99 15.43
N TRP A 46 7.90 14.10 14.90
CA TRP A 46 6.94 15.15 15.26
C TRP A 46 6.10 14.63 16.41
N SER A 47 6.36 15.10 17.62
CA SER A 47 5.47 14.85 18.76
C SER A 47 4.46 15.99 18.85
N GLY A 48 3.19 15.71 18.60
CA GLY A 48 2.13 16.68 18.61
C GLY A 48 1.26 16.66 17.34
N THR A 49 0.30 17.58 17.26
CA THR A 49 -0.61 17.68 16.13
C THR A 49 0.01 18.51 15.02
N PHE A 50 0.19 17.93 13.85
CA PHE A 50 0.40 18.71 12.62
C PHE A 50 -0.97 19.10 12.09
N THR A 51 -1.34 20.37 12.20
CA THR A 51 -2.57 20.89 11.64
C THR A 51 -2.24 21.65 10.35
N ALA A 52 -2.66 21.09 9.22
CA ALA A 52 -2.61 21.79 7.94
C ALA A 52 -4.01 22.26 7.57
N SER A 53 -4.23 23.56 7.49
CA SER A 53 -5.47 24.15 6.97
C SER A 53 -5.29 24.37 5.46
N GLY A 54 -5.94 23.57 4.64
CA GLY A 54 -5.87 23.66 3.19
C GLY A 54 -5.52 22.34 2.50
N VAL A 55 -5.45 22.38 1.17
CA VAL A 55 -5.06 21.22 0.35
C VAL A 55 -3.57 20.94 0.52
N GLN A 56 -3.24 19.74 0.96
CA GLN A 56 -1.86 19.26 0.99
C GLN A 56 -1.56 18.50 -0.29
N THR A 57 -0.64 19.00 -1.10
CA THR A 57 -0.15 18.28 -2.26
C THR A 57 1.11 17.51 -1.88
N LEU A 58 1.03 16.18 -1.94
CA LEU A 58 2.17 15.31 -1.74
C LEU A 58 2.76 14.97 -3.12
N ALA A 59 3.94 15.47 -3.41
CA ALA A 59 4.64 15.18 -4.66
C ALA A 59 5.23 13.76 -4.68
N ALA A 60 5.36 13.14 -3.51
CA ALA A 60 5.71 11.73 -3.31
C ALA A 60 4.68 11.11 -2.35
N GLY A 61 4.54 9.80 -2.36
CA GLY A 61 3.56 9.12 -1.51
C GLY A 61 3.80 9.30 0.00
N ILE A 62 2.83 8.89 0.78
CA ILE A 62 2.98 8.69 2.24
C ILE A 62 3.36 7.24 2.45
N ALA A 63 4.54 6.98 3.01
CA ALA A 63 4.92 5.65 3.47
C ALA A 63 4.46 5.49 4.92
N GLY A 64 3.49 4.63 5.17
CA GLY A 64 2.98 4.32 6.51
C GLY A 64 3.91 3.43 7.30
N ALA A 65 4.76 2.62 6.63
CA ALA A 65 5.67 1.66 7.26
C ALA A 65 4.95 0.81 8.33
N ASP A 66 3.82 0.22 7.95
CA ASP A 66 2.93 -0.59 8.79
C ASP A 66 2.31 0.15 9.99
N ASN A 67 2.31 1.49 9.96
CA ASN A 67 1.61 2.28 10.96
C ASN A 67 0.18 2.61 10.51
N GLU A 68 -0.72 2.67 11.48
CA GLU A 68 -2.11 2.99 11.24
C GLU A 68 -2.30 4.42 10.74
N ILE A 69 -3.11 4.59 9.70
CA ILE A 69 -3.68 5.88 9.28
C ILE A 69 -5.18 5.84 9.60
N SER A 70 -5.57 6.41 10.74
CA SER A 70 -6.95 6.34 11.21
C SER A 70 -7.82 7.48 10.71
N ARG A 71 -9.15 7.24 10.63
CA ARG A 71 -10.19 8.20 10.25
C ARG A 71 -9.99 8.82 8.87
N VAL A 72 -9.44 8.03 7.94
CA VAL A 72 -9.23 8.45 6.54
C VAL A 72 -10.53 8.29 5.77
N ASN A 73 -10.88 9.31 4.98
CA ASN A 73 -11.90 9.22 3.95
C ASN A 73 -11.20 9.26 2.59
N LEU A 74 -11.16 8.13 1.89
CA LEU A 74 -10.57 8.00 0.57
C LEU A 74 -11.65 8.15 -0.50
N LYS A 75 -11.45 9.07 -1.43
CA LYS A 75 -12.32 9.29 -2.58
C LYS A 75 -11.48 9.25 -3.85
N ASP A 76 -11.95 8.49 -4.84
CA ASP A 76 -11.29 8.35 -6.14
C ASP A 76 -9.84 7.88 -5.99
N TYR A 77 -9.69 6.72 -5.32
CA TYR A 77 -8.39 6.07 -5.14
C TYR A 77 -8.27 4.84 -6.04
N GLY A 78 -7.07 4.55 -6.49
CA GLY A 78 -6.72 3.33 -7.20
C GLY A 78 -5.83 2.43 -6.34
N GLU A 79 -6.03 1.13 -6.46
CA GLU A 79 -5.13 0.13 -5.90
C GLU A 79 -4.09 -0.29 -6.93
N VAL A 80 -2.87 -0.58 -6.46
CA VAL A 80 -1.78 -1.01 -7.34
C VAL A 80 -2.11 -2.37 -7.95
N THR A 81 -2.02 -2.43 -9.29
CA THR A 81 -2.18 -3.67 -10.04
C THR A 81 -0.82 -4.19 -10.51
N SER A 82 -0.50 -5.43 -10.14
CA SER A 82 0.71 -6.14 -10.57
C SER A 82 0.39 -7.15 -11.66
N ALA A 83 1.06 -7.02 -12.81
CA ALA A 83 0.90 -7.92 -13.93
C ALA A 83 1.88 -9.09 -13.82
N LEU A 84 1.36 -10.30 -13.53
CA LEU A 84 2.17 -11.52 -13.44
C LEU A 84 2.43 -12.17 -14.81
N GLY A 85 1.73 -11.69 -15.85
CA GLY A 85 1.90 -12.16 -17.22
C GLY A 85 1.47 -13.61 -17.43
N SER A 86 2.27 -14.34 -18.21
CA SER A 86 2.02 -15.75 -18.51
C SER A 86 2.34 -16.62 -17.30
N ALA A 87 1.34 -17.35 -16.80
CA ALA A 87 1.44 -18.18 -15.61
C ALA A 87 1.56 -19.66 -15.97
N GLY A 88 2.60 -20.31 -15.44
CA GLY A 88 2.86 -21.74 -15.49
C GLY A 88 3.95 -22.09 -14.47
N GLY A 89 3.96 -23.32 -13.97
CA GLY A 89 4.87 -23.73 -12.90
C GLY A 89 4.56 -23.08 -11.56
N ALA A 90 5.58 -22.90 -10.72
CA ALA A 90 5.45 -22.20 -9.44
C ALA A 90 5.35 -20.69 -9.67
N ARG A 91 4.36 -20.05 -9.04
CA ARG A 91 4.09 -18.62 -9.12
C ARG A 91 3.74 -18.06 -7.74
N THR A 92 4.24 -16.88 -7.46
CA THR A 92 3.97 -16.18 -6.19
C THR A 92 3.14 -14.94 -6.45
N ILE A 93 2.07 -14.79 -5.68
CA ILE A 93 1.34 -13.54 -5.50
C ILE A 93 1.92 -12.90 -4.24
N ASP A 94 2.65 -11.81 -4.44
CA ASP A 94 3.33 -11.08 -3.38
C ASP A 94 2.60 -9.77 -3.12
N LEU A 95 2.01 -9.65 -1.94
CA LEU A 95 1.14 -8.53 -1.59
C LEU A 95 1.90 -7.19 -1.41
N GLU A 96 3.22 -7.23 -1.27
CA GLU A 96 4.03 -6.01 -1.33
C GLU A 96 4.03 -5.34 -2.71
N ASN A 97 3.68 -6.10 -3.77
CA ASN A 97 3.62 -5.59 -5.15
C ASN A 97 2.25 -5.04 -5.56
N GLY A 98 1.25 -5.12 -4.70
CA GLY A 98 -0.09 -4.58 -4.95
C GLY A 98 -1.22 -5.40 -4.37
N ASN A 99 -2.44 -4.89 -4.53
CA ASN A 99 -3.68 -5.51 -4.07
C ASN A 99 -4.49 -6.14 -5.21
N ASN A 100 -4.11 -5.87 -6.46
CA ASN A 100 -4.71 -6.46 -7.64
C ASN A 100 -3.64 -7.15 -8.48
N PHE A 101 -3.97 -8.32 -9.01
CA PHE A 101 -3.06 -9.10 -9.84
C PHE A 101 -3.75 -9.55 -11.11
N THR A 102 -3.00 -9.56 -12.22
CA THR A 102 -3.46 -10.11 -13.49
C THR A 102 -2.54 -11.23 -13.92
N ALA A 103 -3.09 -12.35 -14.37
CA ALA A 103 -2.34 -13.47 -14.91
C ALA A 103 -3.10 -14.18 -16.03
N THR A 104 -2.36 -14.79 -16.95
CA THR A 104 -2.92 -15.65 -18.00
C THR A 104 -2.30 -17.04 -17.88
N VAL A 105 -3.12 -18.05 -17.63
CA VAL A 105 -2.67 -19.46 -17.66
C VAL A 105 -2.43 -19.86 -19.10
N SER A 106 -1.23 -20.37 -19.42
CA SER A 106 -0.85 -20.53 -20.84
C SER A 106 -0.38 -21.92 -21.24
N ALA A 107 0.49 -22.56 -20.50
CA ALA A 107 1.20 -23.71 -21.07
C ALA A 107 1.35 -24.93 -20.14
N SER A 108 1.15 -24.79 -18.84
CA SER A 108 1.39 -25.87 -17.88
C SER A 108 0.59 -25.65 -16.58
N THR A 109 0.54 -26.68 -15.74
CA THR A 109 0.04 -26.54 -14.37
C THR A 109 0.62 -25.33 -13.67
N VAL A 110 -0.23 -24.55 -13.02
CA VAL A 110 0.18 -23.41 -12.17
C VAL A 110 0.05 -23.84 -10.72
N THR A 111 1.07 -23.55 -9.93
CA THR A 111 1.05 -23.72 -8.47
C THR A 111 1.30 -22.37 -7.82
N TRP A 112 0.25 -21.83 -7.20
CA TRP A 112 0.29 -20.54 -6.55
C TRP A 112 0.85 -20.64 -5.13
N THR A 113 1.58 -19.62 -4.73
CA THR A 113 1.91 -19.29 -3.34
C THR A 113 1.53 -17.84 -3.08
N PHE A 114 1.09 -17.52 -1.85
CA PHE A 114 0.78 -16.15 -1.43
C PHE A 114 1.80 -15.74 -0.37
N SER A 115 2.38 -14.56 -0.52
CA SER A 115 3.42 -14.05 0.38
C SER A 115 3.13 -12.64 0.85
N ASN A 116 3.75 -12.28 1.96
CA ASN A 116 3.72 -10.95 2.57
C ASN A 116 2.29 -10.41 2.84
N PRO A 117 1.39 -11.21 3.45
CA PRO A 117 0.16 -10.65 3.99
C PRO A 117 0.45 -9.74 5.18
N THR A 118 -0.49 -8.86 5.53
CA THR A 118 -0.44 -8.11 6.79
C THR A 118 -0.49 -9.06 8.00
N ALA A 119 -0.24 -8.53 9.19
CA ALA A 119 -0.27 -9.30 10.44
C ALA A 119 -1.65 -9.93 10.72
N SER A 120 -1.70 -10.87 11.65
CA SER A 120 -2.96 -11.39 12.17
C SER A 120 -3.77 -10.29 12.83
N ASP A 121 -5.09 -10.45 12.81
CA ASP A 121 -6.11 -9.51 13.32
C ASP A 121 -6.30 -8.26 12.45
N GLU A 122 -5.63 -8.19 11.30
CA GLU A 122 -5.88 -7.22 10.25
C GLU A 122 -6.55 -7.89 9.05
N LEU A 123 -7.55 -7.22 8.46
CA LEU A 123 -8.12 -7.71 7.20
C LEU A 123 -7.16 -7.38 6.05
N CYS A 124 -6.58 -8.40 5.46
CA CYS A 124 -5.76 -8.32 4.26
C CYS A 124 -6.45 -9.04 3.11
N GLY A 125 -6.31 -8.56 1.90
CA GLY A 125 -6.88 -9.23 0.74
C GLY A 125 -6.32 -8.72 -0.58
N PHE A 126 -6.61 -9.49 -1.63
CA PHE A 126 -6.27 -9.14 -3.00
C PHE A 126 -7.29 -9.69 -3.98
N THR A 127 -7.31 -9.09 -5.17
CA THR A 127 -8.10 -9.55 -6.31
C THR A 127 -7.18 -10.13 -7.38
N LEU A 128 -7.54 -11.30 -7.91
CA LEU A 128 -6.85 -11.94 -9.02
C LEU A 128 -7.75 -11.98 -10.25
N PHE A 129 -7.33 -11.32 -11.31
CA PHE A 129 -7.90 -11.41 -12.65
C PHE A 129 -7.17 -12.53 -13.41
N LEU A 130 -7.79 -13.71 -13.47
CA LEU A 130 -7.17 -14.92 -14.02
C LEU A 130 -7.80 -15.28 -15.38
N THR A 131 -7.04 -15.06 -16.43
CA THR A 131 -7.45 -15.44 -17.79
C THR A 131 -7.07 -16.89 -18.05
N ASN A 132 -8.02 -17.65 -18.66
CA ASN A 132 -7.86 -19.05 -19.07
C ASN A 132 -7.49 -19.99 -17.90
N GLY A 133 -7.95 -19.72 -16.70
CA GLY A 133 -7.64 -20.50 -15.50
C GLY A 133 -7.93 -21.99 -15.65
N GLY A 134 -9.04 -22.34 -16.32
CA GLY A 134 -9.44 -23.72 -16.57
C GLY A 134 -8.75 -24.40 -17.75
N SER A 135 -7.83 -23.72 -18.46
CA SER A 135 -7.09 -24.33 -19.58
C SER A 135 -6.04 -25.34 -19.12
N GLN A 136 -5.60 -25.24 -17.89
CA GLN A 136 -4.61 -26.10 -17.23
C GLN A 136 -5.04 -26.37 -15.78
N THR A 137 -4.32 -27.25 -15.10
CA THR A 137 -4.50 -27.43 -13.66
C THR A 137 -3.98 -26.23 -12.89
N VAL A 138 -4.82 -25.69 -12.01
CA VAL A 138 -4.42 -24.61 -11.07
C VAL A 138 -4.43 -25.17 -9.66
N ASN A 139 -3.26 -25.19 -9.03
CA ASN A 139 -3.10 -25.58 -7.64
C ASN A 139 -3.05 -24.32 -6.76
N TRP A 140 -3.96 -24.25 -5.81
CA TRP A 140 -4.01 -23.21 -4.81
C TRP A 140 -3.19 -23.61 -3.56
N PRO A 141 -2.70 -22.65 -2.77
CA PRO A 141 -2.10 -22.96 -1.46
C PRO A 141 -3.06 -23.77 -0.59
N ALA A 142 -2.53 -24.70 0.18
CA ALA A 142 -3.34 -25.49 1.12
C ALA A 142 -4.01 -24.64 2.22
N SER A 143 -3.55 -23.41 2.40
CA SER A 143 -4.15 -22.42 3.30
C SER A 143 -5.42 -21.76 2.74
N VAL A 144 -5.80 -22.05 1.48
CA VAL A 144 -7.01 -21.47 0.87
C VAL A 144 -8.21 -22.34 1.21
N ASP A 145 -9.16 -21.74 1.91
CA ASP A 145 -10.47 -22.29 2.21
C ASP A 145 -11.50 -21.75 1.20
N TRP A 146 -12.18 -22.65 0.50
CA TRP A 146 -13.21 -22.34 -0.47
C TRP A 146 -14.60 -22.64 0.07
N ALA A 147 -15.59 -21.95 -0.44
CA ALA A 147 -16.98 -22.21 -0.09
C ALA A 147 -17.32 -23.71 -0.32
N GLY A 148 -17.79 -24.40 0.73
CA GLY A 148 -18.04 -25.84 0.68
C GLY A 148 -16.78 -26.71 0.57
N GLY A 149 -15.60 -26.17 0.84
CA GLY A 149 -14.33 -26.90 0.83
C GLY A 149 -13.82 -27.31 -0.56
N THR A 150 -14.38 -26.76 -1.63
CA THR A 150 -14.04 -27.16 -2.99
C THR A 150 -13.66 -25.94 -3.83
N ALA A 151 -12.48 -26.00 -4.44
CA ALA A 151 -12.04 -24.95 -5.37
C ALA A 151 -13.00 -24.81 -6.56
N PRO A 152 -13.24 -23.59 -7.04
CA PRO A 152 -14.17 -23.37 -8.15
C PRO A 152 -13.65 -23.97 -9.46
N THR A 153 -14.56 -24.33 -10.36
CA THR A 153 -14.23 -24.61 -11.74
C THR A 153 -13.91 -23.31 -12.45
N LEU A 154 -12.72 -23.20 -12.99
CA LEU A 154 -12.26 -22.01 -13.70
C LEU A 154 -12.61 -22.09 -15.19
N THR A 155 -12.72 -20.92 -15.82
CA THR A 155 -13.05 -20.79 -17.24
C THR A 155 -11.86 -21.19 -18.11
N THR A 156 -12.09 -22.08 -19.05
CA THR A 156 -11.05 -22.61 -19.95
C THR A 156 -10.55 -21.55 -20.94
N SER A 157 -11.44 -20.68 -21.43
CA SER A 157 -11.12 -19.58 -22.35
C SER A 157 -11.97 -18.37 -22.01
N GLY A 158 -11.46 -17.54 -21.13
CA GLY A 158 -12.14 -16.37 -20.58
C GLY A 158 -11.48 -15.87 -19.31
N LEU A 159 -12.10 -14.91 -18.68
CA LEU A 159 -11.61 -14.23 -17.48
C LEU A 159 -12.45 -14.63 -16.27
N ASP A 160 -11.80 -15.11 -15.24
CA ASP A 160 -12.37 -15.25 -13.91
C ASP A 160 -11.78 -14.19 -12.97
N ILE A 161 -12.62 -13.60 -12.13
CA ILE A 161 -12.21 -12.66 -11.10
C ILE A 161 -12.38 -13.35 -9.76
N LEU A 162 -11.27 -13.53 -9.06
CA LEU A 162 -11.18 -14.20 -7.77
C LEU A 162 -10.76 -13.21 -6.71
N VAL A 163 -11.34 -13.32 -5.53
CA VAL A 163 -10.98 -12.50 -4.36
C VAL A 163 -10.51 -13.40 -3.24
N PHE A 164 -9.44 -13.03 -2.59
CA PHE A 164 -8.88 -13.72 -1.44
C PHE A 164 -8.73 -12.76 -0.28
N ILE A 165 -9.21 -13.16 0.89
CA ILE A 165 -9.10 -12.37 2.11
C ILE A 165 -8.58 -13.23 3.27
N THR A 166 -7.87 -12.62 4.18
CA THR A 166 -7.41 -13.24 5.43
C THR A 166 -7.46 -12.24 6.58
N THR A 167 -7.72 -12.75 7.78
CA THR A 167 -7.51 -12.04 9.06
C THR A 167 -6.50 -12.75 9.95
N HIS A 168 -5.85 -13.78 9.38
CA HIS A 168 -4.98 -14.70 10.10
C HIS A 168 -3.52 -14.65 9.64
N GLY A 169 -3.08 -13.49 9.09
CA GLY A 169 -1.71 -13.34 8.61
C GLY A 169 -1.35 -14.35 7.50
N GLY A 170 -2.31 -14.73 6.67
CA GLY A 170 -2.10 -15.67 5.56
C GLY A 170 -2.07 -17.16 5.93
N THR A 171 -2.27 -17.53 7.20
CA THR A 171 -2.37 -18.96 7.61
C THR A 171 -3.67 -19.59 7.15
N ILE A 172 -4.72 -18.78 7.01
CA ILE A 172 -6.01 -19.16 6.40
C ILE A 172 -6.41 -18.05 5.44
N TRP A 173 -6.71 -18.39 4.20
CA TRP A 173 -7.26 -17.52 3.19
C TRP A 173 -8.66 -17.97 2.81
N HIS A 174 -9.61 -17.08 2.71
CA HIS A 174 -10.94 -17.35 2.18
C HIS A 174 -10.99 -16.93 0.72
N GLY A 175 -11.13 -17.91 -0.17
CA GLY A 175 -11.22 -17.72 -1.61
C GLY A 175 -12.67 -17.60 -2.09
N MET A 176 -12.94 -16.65 -2.96
CA MET A 176 -14.27 -16.38 -3.51
C MET A 176 -14.18 -16.12 -5.01
N VAL A 177 -15.21 -16.52 -5.75
CA VAL A 177 -15.39 -16.12 -7.16
C VAL A 177 -16.26 -14.88 -7.19
N ALA A 178 -15.67 -13.76 -7.55
CA ALA A 178 -16.42 -12.52 -7.76
C ALA A 178 -17.12 -12.49 -9.10
N SER A 179 -16.51 -13.05 -10.15
CA SER A 179 -17.11 -13.22 -11.46
C SER A 179 -16.47 -14.40 -12.19
N ALA A 180 -17.26 -15.22 -12.85
CA ALA A 180 -16.78 -16.28 -13.72
C ALA A 180 -17.12 -15.96 -15.17
N ASP A 181 -16.19 -16.27 -16.08
CA ASP A 181 -16.32 -16.06 -17.53
C ASP A 181 -16.75 -14.62 -17.90
N SER A 182 -16.10 -13.66 -17.24
CA SER A 182 -16.35 -12.24 -17.48
C SER A 182 -16.12 -11.88 -18.95
N LYS A 183 -17.12 -11.27 -19.58
CA LYS A 183 -17.03 -10.83 -20.98
C LYS A 183 -16.86 -9.32 -21.07
N THR A 184 -16.16 -8.90 -22.11
CA THR A 184 -16.16 -7.48 -22.48
C THR A 184 -17.59 -7.08 -22.84
N PRO A 185 -18.12 -5.98 -22.29
CA PRO A 185 -19.41 -5.45 -22.72
C PRO A 185 -19.42 -5.21 -24.24
N SER A 186 -20.48 -5.66 -24.89
CA SER A 186 -20.71 -5.45 -26.34
C SER A 186 -21.28 -4.06 -26.59
#